data_12aad5c3327cf72994e9c9b97a865fb4
#
_entry.id   12aad5c3327cf72994e9c9b97a865fb4
#
_cell.length_a   1.000
_cell.length_b   1.000
_cell.length_c   1.000
_cell.angle_alpha   90.00
_cell.angle_beta   90.00
_cell.angle_gamma   90.00
#
_symmetry.space_group_name_H-M   'P 1'
#
loop_
_entity.id
_entity.type
_entity.pdbx_description
1 polymer ?
#
loop_
_entity_poly.entity_id
_entity_poly.type
_entity_poly.pdbx_seq_one_letter_code
_entity_poly.pdbx_strand_id
1 'polypeptide(L)'
;MVDDRRAIEAEVEVSGTTEEVWRAVATGPGISSWYVPHTVEEREGGKAVASFGPGPEMQVPGRVAVWEPPHRIVFDGGEGVGGLAFEWLVEARSGGTCVVRLVNSGFGEGGEWDDQYDDMVGGWQLFMLNLKLHLQHFPGQTATASFPSAQWAGPRAEAWARLADALRIPAAPAVGDRMAVGAPDAPALAGTVADVASRGLALVVDEPAPGTAFLAVEGGGDPVNVSIWSYLYGPDGAAARRDEPAWASWLAERG
;
A
#
# COMPACT_ATOMS: atom_id res chain seq x y z
N MET A 1 4.90 -25.65 22.05
CA MET A 1 5.33 -25.97 20.69
C MET A 1 5.23 -24.66 19.95
N VAL A 2 6.35 -24.12 19.49
CA VAL A 2 6.36 -22.96 18.60
C VAL A 2 5.70 -23.44 17.32
N ASP A 3 4.59 -22.83 16.96
CA ASP A 3 3.87 -23.12 15.73
C ASP A 3 4.78 -22.65 14.58
N ASP A 4 5.35 -23.58 13.83
CA ASP A 4 6.30 -23.34 12.72
C ASP A 4 5.52 -22.90 11.46
N ARG A 5 4.51 -22.04 11.66
CA ARG A 5 3.74 -21.49 10.56
C ARG A 5 4.58 -20.41 9.89
N ARG A 6 4.63 -20.50 8.58
CA ARG A 6 5.26 -19.51 7.69
C ARG A 6 4.75 -18.11 8.03
N ALA A 7 5.66 -17.15 8.19
CA ALA A 7 5.34 -15.74 8.45
C ALA A 7 6.15 -14.85 7.50
N ILE A 8 5.58 -13.70 7.16
CA ILE A 8 6.29 -12.63 6.47
C ILE A 8 6.73 -11.64 7.55
N GLU A 9 8.02 -11.36 7.59
CA GLU A 9 8.57 -10.28 8.40
C GLU A 9 9.06 -9.17 7.48
N ALA A 10 8.61 -7.95 7.74
CA ALA A 10 9.05 -6.75 7.03
C ALA A 10 9.39 -5.66 8.04
N GLU A 11 10.41 -4.86 7.74
CA GLU A 11 10.89 -3.80 8.63
C GLU A 11 11.22 -2.55 7.82
N VAL A 12 10.88 -1.38 8.38
CA VAL A 12 11.24 -0.10 7.78
C VAL A 12 11.60 0.91 8.86
N GLU A 13 12.67 1.66 8.63
CA GLU A 13 12.98 2.84 9.44
C GLU A 13 12.25 4.05 8.89
N VAL A 14 11.53 4.76 9.79
CA VAL A 14 10.66 5.89 9.49
C VAL A 14 11.01 7.09 10.37
N SER A 15 10.71 8.29 9.89
CA SER A 15 10.82 9.53 10.66
C SER A 15 9.63 9.68 11.61
N GLY A 16 9.85 10.27 12.78
CA GLY A 16 8.80 10.63 13.74
C GLY A 16 9.00 10.05 15.13
N THR A 17 8.18 10.52 16.06
CA THR A 17 8.08 9.96 17.42
C THR A 17 7.28 8.66 17.40
N THR A 18 7.40 7.86 18.47
CA THR A 18 6.60 6.64 18.62
C THR A 18 5.10 6.90 18.55
N GLU A 19 4.64 8.03 19.09
CA GLU A 19 3.23 8.43 19.07
C GLU A 19 2.73 8.82 17.67
N GLU A 20 3.57 9.47 16.86
CA GLU A 20 3.25 9.80 15.46
C GLU A 20 3.18 8.54 14.61
N VAL A 21 4.18 7.68 14.74
CA VAL A 21 4.23 6.40 14.04
C VAL A 21 3.09 5.48 14.47
N TRP A 22 2.79 5.40 15.77
CA TRP A 22 1.66 4.66 16.32
C TRP A 22 0.34 5.08 15.66
N ARG A 23 0.08 6.39 15.58
CA ARG A 23 -1.14 6.88 14.90
C ARG A 23 -1.23 6.41 13.46
N ALA A 24 -0.11 6.35 12.74
CA ALA A 24 -0.08 5.88 11.35
C ALA A 24 -0.40 4.38 11.22
N VAL A 25 0.04 3.53 12.17
CA VAL A 25 -0.10 2.07 12.05
C VAL A 25 -1.26 1.47 12.85
N ALA A 26 -1.88 2.24 13.76
CA ALA A 26 -2.88 1.72 14.69
C ALA A 26 -4.27 2.35 14.56
N THR A 27 -4.42 3.48 13.88
CA THR A 27 -5.72 4.14 13.72
C THR A 27 -6.27 3.96 12.31
N GLY A 28 -7.60 3.95 12.17
CA GLY A 28 -8.24 3.83 10.86
C GLY A 28 -7.77 4.89 9.85
N PRO A 29 -7.82 6.20 10.16
CA PRO A 29 -7.32 7.26 9.29
C PRO A 29 -5.83 7.15 8.99
N GLY A 30 -5.02 6.76 10.00
CA GLY A 30 -3.58 6.56 9.84
C GLY A 30 -3.27 5.46 8.83
N ILE A 31 -3.78 4.26 9.04
CA ILE A 31 -3.58 3.11 8.16
C ILE A 31 -4.08 3.43 6.74
N SER A 32 -5.24 4.05 6.60
CA SER A 32 -5.82 4.44 5.31
C SER A 32 -4.97 5.43 4.51
N SER A 33 -3.98 6.07 5.15
CA SER A 33 -3.13 7.07 4.51
C SER A 33 -1.90 6.48 3.82
N TRP A 34 -1.63 5.18 3.98
CA TRP A 34 -0.49 4.52 3.35
C TRP A 34 -0.77 3.05 2.96
N TYR A 35 -1.86 2.49 3.44
CA TYR A 35 -2.34 1.14 3.11
C TYR A 35 -3.76 1.24 2.55
N VAL A 36 -4.51 0.16 2.52
CA VAL A 36 -5.92 0.18 2.08
C VAL A 36 -6.82 0.84 3.13
N PRO A 37 -8.01 1.36 2.75
CA PRO A 37 -8.94 1.96 3.69
C PRO A 37 -9.26 1.04 4.87
N HIS A 38 -9.13 1.59 6.08
CA HIS A 38 -9.39 0.88 7.33
C HIS A 38 -10.37 1.64 8.22
N THR A 39 -11.19 0.89 8.94
CA THR A 39 -11.87 1.36 10.15
C THR A 39 -11.34 0.57 11.33
N VAL A 40 -11.02 1.23 12.44
CA VAL A 40 -10.48 0.60 13.64
C VAL A 40 -11.18 1.17 14.87
N GLU A 41 -11.74 0.30 15.71
CA GLU A 41 -12.11 0.67 17.09
C GLU A 41 -10.86 0.56 17.95
N GLU A 42 -10.30 1.71 18.36
CA GLU A 42 -9.00 1.87 19.02
C GLU A 42 -8.98 1.31 20.45
N ARG A 43 -9.13 0.01 20.59
CA ARG A 43 -9.09 -0.74 21.85
C ARG A 43 -8.94 -2.24 21.60
N GLU A 44 -8.44 -2.97 22.57
CA GLU A 44 -8.45 -4.44 22.57
C GLU A 44 -9.90 -4.97 22.43
N GLY A 45 -10.07 -6.00 21.61
CA GLY A 45 -11.35 -6.58 21.24
C GLY A 45 -12.19 -5.69 20.29
N GLY A 46 -11.69 -4.51 19.91
CA GLY A 46 -12.37 -3.59 18.98
C GLY A 46 -12.47 -4.17 17.57
N LYS A 47 -13.49 -3.75 16.81
CA LYS A 47 -13.65 -4.15 15.41
C LYS A 47 -12.61 -3.45 14.54
N ALA A 48 -12.11 -4.18 13.55
CA ALA A 48 -11.27 -3.63 12.49
C ALA A 48 -11.79 -4.16 11.14
N VAL A 49 -11.83 -3.28 10.12
CA VAL A 49 -12.23 -3.69 8.77
C VAL A 49 -11.27 -3.07 7.77
N ALA A 50 -10.65 -3.92 6.94
CA ALA A 50 -9.87 -3.51 5.78
C ALA A 50 -10.75 -3.58 4.52
N SER A 51 -10.63 -2.60 3.61
CA SER A 51 -11.41 -2.54 2.38
C SER A 51 -10.49 -2.55 1.16
N PHE A 52 -10.54 -3.61 0.36
CA PHE A 52 -9.73 -3.77 -0.85
C PHE A 52 -10.47 -3.34 -2.13
N GLY A 53 -11.67 -2.77 -1.98
CA GLY A 53 -12.49 -2.28 -3.08
C GLY A 53 -13.85 -1.76 -2.61
N PRO A 54 -14.70 -1.28 -3.54
CA PRO A 54 -15.94 -0.58 -3.19
C PRO A 54 -17.09 -1.51 -2.73
N GLY A 55 -17.02 -2.82 -3.01
CA GLY A 55 -18.07 -3.77 -2.67
C GLY A 55 -17.94 -4.34 -1.26
N PRO A 56 -19.06 -4.81 -0.65
CA PRO A 56 -19.02 -5.47 0.65
C PRO A 56 -18.20 -6.76 0.65
N GLU A 57 -18.09 -7.44 -0.48
CA GLU A 57 -17.28 -8.64 -0.69
C GLU A 57 -15.77 -8.35 -0.65
N MET A 58 -15.38 -7.09 -0.84
CA MET A 58 -14.01 -6.61 -0.76
C MET A 58 -13.63 -6.15 0.66
N GLN A 59 -14.54 -6.26 1.60
CA GLN A 59 -14.28 -5.93 3.00
C GLN A 59 -13.83 -7.17 3.76
N VAL A 60 -12.68 -7.05 4.41
CA VAL A 60 -12.12 -8.08 5.28
C VAL A 60 -12.35 -7.68 6.73
N PRO A 61 -13.36 -8.29 7.41
CA PRO A 61 -13.60 -8.03 8.82
C PRO A 61 -12.52 -8.69 9.68
N GLY A 62 -12.17 -8.04 10.75
CA GLY A 62 -11.24 -8.51 11.76
C GLY A 62 -11.47 -7.79 13.08
N ARG A 63 -10.55 -7.98 14.01
CA ARG A 63 -10.55 -7.30 15.30
C ARG A 63 -9.13 -6.87 15.70
N VAL A 64 -9.07 -5.98 16.67
CA VAL A 64 -7.85 -5.64 17.40
C VAL A 64 -7.67 -6.70 18.50
N ALA A 65 -6.76 -7.64 18.28
CA ALA A 65 -6.48 -8.72 19.22
C ALA A 65 -5.58 -8.26 20.37
N VAL A 66 -4.68 -7.30 20.11
CA VAL A 66 -3.79 -6.68 21.09
C VAL A 66 -3.76 -5.17 20.85
N TRP A 67 -3.81 -4.39 21.93
CA TRP A 67 -3.74 -2.93 21.91
C TRP A 67 -2.80 -2.43 23.01
N GLU A 68 -1.54 -2.20 22.67
CA GLU A 68 -0.46 -1.77 23.61
C GLU A 68 0.22 -0.49 23.08
N PRO A 69 -0.49 0.67 23.14
CA PRO A 69 0.06 1.93 22.64
C PRO A 69 1.28 2.40 23.47
N PRO A 70 2.29 3.01 22.86
CA PRO A 70 2.43 3.24 21.43
C PRO A 70 3.32 2.18 20.73
N HIS A 71 3.36 0.94 21.20
CA HIS A 71 4.39 -0.03 20.84
C HIS A 71 3.91 -1.23 20.04
N ARG A 72 2.69 -1.73 20.28
CA ARG A 72 2.26 -3.00 19.70
C ARG A 72 0.76 -3.05 19.43
N ILE A 73 0.38 -3.41 18.23
CA ILE A 73 -0.99 -3.74 17.84
C ILE A 73 -1.02 -5.04 17.04
N VAL A 74 -2.04 -5.85 17.26
CA VAL A 74 -2.29 -7.06 16.48
C VAL A 74 -3.71 -7.03 15.96
N PHE A 75 -3.86 -7.26 14.67
CA PHE A 75 -5.13 -7.50 14.00
C PHE A 75 -5.23 -8.98 13.65
N ASP A 76 -6.39 -9.61 13.90
CA ASP A 76 -6.68 -11.00 13.51
C ASP A 76 -8.13 -11.16 13.02
N GLY A 77 -8.50 -12.36 12.57
CA GLY A 77 -9.84 -12.69 12.12
C GLY A 77 -10.86 -12.91 13.23
N GLY A 78 -10.45 -12.91 14.51
CA GLY A 78 -11.30 -13.19 15.67
C GLY A 78 -11.15 -14.62 16.22
N GLU A 79 -11.75 -14.88 17.38
CA GLU A 79 -11.68 -16.19 18.05
C GLU A 79 -12.33 -17.29 17.23
N GLY A 80 -11.61 -18.40 17.04
CA GLY A 80 -12.09 -19.55 16.29
C GLY A 80 -12.11 -19.37 14.77
N VAL A 81 -11.73 -18.20 14.28
CA VAL A 81 -11.54 -17.93 12.85
C VAL A 81 -10.05 -18.12 12.56
N GLY A 82 -9.70 -19.16 11.81
CA GLY A 82 -8.35 -19.30 11.24
C GLY A 82 -8.11 -18.18 10.23
N GLY A 83 -6.86 -17.85 9.98
CA GLY A 83 -6.49 -16.86 8.97
C GLY A 83 -5.30 -16.02 9.35
N LEU A 84 -5.03 -15.03 8.50
CA LEU A 84 -3.88 -14.16 8.65
C LEU A 84 -4.01 -13.25 9.88
N ALA A 85 -2.89 -13.07 10.57
CA ALA A 85 -2.73 -12.07 11.62
C ALA A 85 -1.62 -11.09 11.24
N PHE A 86 -1.81 -9.83 11.62
CA PHE A 86 -0.91 -8.73 11.31
C PHE A 86 -0.49 -8.07 12.62
N GLU A 87 0.75 -8.25 13.00
CA GLU A 87 1.35 -7.62 14.18
C GLU A 87 2.25 -6.46 13.75
N TRP A 88 2.00 -5.29 14.32
CA TRP A 88 2.80 -4.10 14.14
C TRP A 88 3.53 -3.77 15.43
N LEU A 89 4.84 -3.64 15.34
CA LEU A 89 5.72 -3.24 16.43
C LEU A 89 6.35 -1.89 16.09
N VAL A 90 6.35 -0.96 17.04
CA VAL A 90 6.97 0.37 16.90
C VAL A 90 8.04 0.53 17.96
N GLU A 91 9.27 0.67 17.51
CA GLU A 91 10.46 0.81 18.37
C GLU A 91 11.16 2.15 18.10
N ALA A 92 11.34 2.95 19.16
CA ALA A 92 12.12 4.18 19.05
C ALA A 92 13.59 3.91 18.71
N ARG A 93 14.18 4.77 17.90
CA ARG A 93 15.60 4.81 17.58
C ARG A 93 16.18 6.18 17.93
N SER A 94 17.50 6.26 17.97
CA SER A 94 18.20 7.54 18.14
C SER A 94 17.99 8.43 16.90
N GLY A 95 17.98 9.75 17.10
CA GLY A 95 17.89 10.71 15.99
C GLY A 95 16.48 11.07 15.54
N GLY A 96 15.42 10.70 16.30
CA GLY A 96 14.03 11.04 15.97
C GLY A 96 13.43 10.15 14.89
N THR A 97 13.89 8.89 14.83
CA THR A 97 13.32 7.85 13.97
C THR A 97 12.73 6.71 14.80
N CYS A 98 11.91 5.91 14.16
CA CYS A 98 11.40 4.64 14.69
C CYS A 98 11.64 3.52 13.68
N VAL A 99 11.74 2.30 14.17
CA VAL A 99 11.60 1.09 13.35
C VAL A 99 10.17 0.58 13.51
N VAL A 100 9.52 0.38 12.37
CA VAL A 100 8.23 -0.32 12.28
C VAL A 100 8.51 -1.71 11.75
N ARG A 101 8.11 -2.72 12.51
CA ARG A 101 8.15 -4.12 12.09
C ARG A 101 6.75 -4.67 11.93
N LEU A 102 6.51 -5.33 10.81
CA LEU A 102 5.34 -6.15 10.54
C LEU A 102 5.71 -7.61 10.71
N VAL A 103 4.88 -8.35 11.42
CA VAL A 103 4.84 -9.82 11.37
C VAL A 103 3.47 -10.23 10.86
N ASN A 104 3.42 -10.73 9.63
CA ASN A 104 2.21 -11.27 9.03
C ASN A 104 2.26 -12.79 9.09
N SER A 105 1.41 -13.40 9.88
CA SER A 105 1.41 -14.83 10.20
C SER A 105 0.05 -15.48 9.89
N GLY A 106 -0.03 -16.79 10.07
CA GLY A 106 -1.26 -17.56 9.89
C GLY A 106 -1.44 -18.13 8.47
N PHE A 107 -0.37 -18.16 7.68
CA PHE A 107 -0.37 -18.82 6.37
C PHE A 107 -0.57 -20.33 6.55
N GLY A 108 -1.42 -20.92 5.69
CA GLY A 108 -1.58 -22.36 5.59
C GLY A 108 -0.45 -23.04 4.81
N GLU A 109 -0.59 -24.35 4.61
CA GLU A 109 0.33 -25.16 3.79
C GLU A 109 -0.32 -25.47 2.43
N GLY A 110 0.52 -25.57 1.37
CA GLY A 110 0.12 -25.99 0.02
C GLY A 110 0.23 -24.88 -1.03
N GLY A 111 0.12 -25.26 -2.31
CA GLY A 111 0.46 -24.41 -3.45
C GLY A 111 -0.32 -23.10 -3.55
N GLU A 112 -1.60 -23.08 -3.19
CA GLU A 112 -2.39 -21.81 -3.17
C GLU A 112 -1.84 -20.81 -2.15
N TRP A 113 -1.33 -21.30 -1.01
CA TRP A 113 -0.70 -20.48 0.00
C TRP A 113 0.71 -20.01 -0.40
N ASP A 114 1.41 -20.77 -1.24
CA ASP A 114 2.73 -20.38 -1.73
C ASP A 114 2.63 -19.18 -2.67
N ASP A 115 1.69 -19.20 -3.61
CA ASP A 115 1.43 -18.09 -4.53
C ASP A 115 0.98 -16.85 -3.75
N GLN A 116 0.05 -17.01 -2.79
CA GLN A 116 -0.42 -15.92 -1.94
C GLN A 116 0.71 -15.32 -1.09
N TYR A 117 1.60 -16.15 -0.56
CA TYR A 117 2.74 -15.70 0.23
C TYR A 117 3.68 -14.81 -0.59
N ASP A 118 4.06 -15.25 -1.78
CA ASP A 118 4.98 -14.52 -2.65
C ASP A 118 4.39 -13.18 -3.13
N ASP A 119 3.10 -13.15 -3.43
CA ASP A 119 2.40 -11.91 -3.78
C ASP A 119 2.33 -10.93 -2.61
N MET A 120 2.06 -11.43 -1.39
CA MET A 120 2.03 -10.61 -0.19
C MET A 120 3.40 -10.07 0.20
N VAL A 121 4.49 -10.83 0.03
CA VAL A 121 5.86 -10.32 0.24
C VAL A 121 6.12 -9.09 -0.63
N GLY A 122 5.75 -9.16 -1.90
CA GLY A 122 5.93 -8.03 -2.82
C GLY A 122 5.02 -6.84 -2.49
N GLY A 123 3.78 -7.11 -2.08
CA GLY A 123 2.84 -6.07 -1.66
C GLY A 123 3.33 -5.34 -0.41
N TRP A 124 3.83 -6.06 0.59
CA TRP A 124 4.36 -5.42 1.81
C TRP A 124 5.56 -4.52 1.56
N GLN A 125 6.44 -4.86 0.60
CA GLN A 125 7.56 -3.97 0.24
C GLN A 125 7.05 -2.60 -0.25
N LEU A 126 6.02 -2.58 -1.09
CA LEU A 126 5.40 -1.35 -1.58
C LEU A 126 4.73 -0.57 -0.44
N PHE A 127 3.97 -1.23 0.42
CA PHE A 127 3.29 -0.57 1.53
C PHE A 127 4.24 -0.03 2.59
N MET A 128 5.32 -0.75 2.90
CA MET A 128 6.37 -0.26 3.80
C MET A 128 7.09 0.97 3.23
N LEU A 129 7.33 1.00 1.92
CA LEU A 129 7.83 2.19 1.25
C LEU A 129 6.83 3.34 1.37
N ASN A 130 5.53 3.09 1.15
CA ASN A 130 4.52 4.14 1.28
C ASN A 130 4.38 4.66 2.72
N LEU A 131 4.45 3.79 3.74
CA LEU A 131 4.49 4.21 5.14
C LEU A 131 5.68 5.15 5.40
N LYS A 132 6.85 4.81 4.87
CA LYS A 132 8.05 5.67 4.98
C LYS A 132 7.83 7.03 4.32
N LEU A 133 7.31 7.07 3.10
CA LEU A 133 7.04 8.31 2.37
C LEU A 133 5.95 9.14 3.07
N HIS A 134 4.89 8.49 3.57
CA HIS A 134 3.84 9.15 4.34
C HIS A 134 4.42 9.87 5.57
N LEU A 135 5.18 9.16 6.40
CA LEU A 135 5.75 9.74 7.62
C LEU A 135 6.84 10.77 7.34
N GLN A 136 7.55 10.65 6.23
CA GLN A 136 8.59 11.61 5.82
C GLN A 136 8.01 12.91 5.27
N HIS A 137 6.94 12.85 4.48
CA HIS A 137 6.43 14.01 3.72
C HIS A 137 5.08 14.54 4.21
N PHE A 138 4.27 13.69 4.85
CA PHE A 138 2.89 13.98 5.22
C PHE A 138 2.53 13.57 6.67
N PRO A 139 3.44 13.77 7.66
CA PRO A 139 3.19 13.30 9.02
C PRO A 139 1.92 13.90 9.60
N GLY A 140 1.07 13.03 10.18
CA GLY A 140 -0.19 13.43 10.82
C GLY A 140 -1.32 13.85 9.87
N GLN A 141 -1.11 13.83 8.55
CA GLN A 141 -2.15 14.09 7.57
C GLN A 141 -2.89 12.82 7.19
N THR A 142 -4.16 12.94 6.82
CA THR A 142 -4.96 11.83 6.29
C THR A 142 -5.05 11.96 4.78
N ALA A 143 -4.74 10.88 4.06
CA ALA A 143 -4.85 10.82 2.62
C ALA A 143 -6.28 10.50 2.15
N THR A 144 -6.60 10.97 0.96
CA THR A 144 -7.64 10.36 0.12
C THR A 144 -6.95 9.39 -0.83
N ALA A 145 -7.27 8.11 -0.71
CA ALA A 145 -6.64 7.07 -1.52
C ALA A 145 -7.53 6.61 -2.68
N SER A 146 -6.92 6.17 -3.78
CA SER A 146 -7.59 5.50 -4.89
C SER A 146 -6.73 4.37 -5.46
N PHE A 147 -7.38 3.32 -6.00
CA PHE A 147 -6.73 2.06 -6.36
C PHE A 147 -7.21 1.52 -7.72
N PRO A 148 -7.26 2.32 -8.79
CA PRO A 148 -7.65 1.83 -10.09
C PRO A 148 -6.69 0.75 -10.58
N SER A 149 -7.26 -0.35 -11.08
CA SER A 149 -6.50 -1.47 -11.61
C SER A 149 -7.25 -2.17 -12.75
N ALA A 150 -6.52 -2.90 -13.58
CA ALA A 150 -7.08 -3.75 -14.62
C ALA A 150 -6.19 -4.97 -14.87
N GLN A 151 -6.78 -6.04 -15.41
CA GLN A 151 -6.04 -7.21 -15.86
C GLN A 151 -5.52 -6.96 -17.27
N TRP A 152 -4.22 -7.14 -17.46
CA TRP A 152 -3.57 -7.02 -18.75
C TRP A 152 -2.98 -8.36 -19.19
N ALA A 153 -3.16 -8.70 -20.47
CA ALA A 153 -2.58 -9.91 -21.04
C ALA A 153 -1.06 -9.81 -21.14
N GLY A 154 -0.39 -10.96 -21.06
CA GLY A 154 1.06 -11.13 -21.20
C GLY A 154 1.82 -11.07 -19.87
N PRO A 155 3.12 -11.40 -19.92
CA PRO A 155 3.95 -11.44 -18.74
C PRO A 155 4.22 -10.02 -18.20
N ARG A 156 4.53 -9.94 -16.90
CA ARG A 156 4.75 -8.68 -16.17
C ARG A 156 5.69 -7.70 -16.88
N ALA A 157 6.80 -8.17 -17.41
CA ALA A 157 7.78 -7.30 -18.08
C ALA A 157 7.22 -6.62 -19.33
N GLU A 158 6.40 -7.32 -20.11
CA GLU A 158 5.76 -6.78 -21.31
C GLU A 158 4.63 -5.81 -20.93
N ALA A 159 3.83 -6.15 -19.91
CA ALA A 159 2.79 -5.27 -19.40
C ALA A 159 3.40 -3.97 -18.84
N TRP A 160 4.53 -4.05 -18.10
CA TRP A 160 5.26 -2.88 -17.66
C TRP A 160 5.77 -2.02 -18.82
N ALA A 161 6.36 -2.64 -19.85
CA ALA A 161 6.85 -1.90 -21.00
C ALA A 161 5.71 -1.15 -21.72
N ARG A 162 4.53 -1.79 -21.88
CA ARG A 162 3.33 -1.16 -22.45
C ARG A 162 2.82 0.00 -21.60
N LEU A 163 2.77 -0.18 -20.26
CA LEU A 163 2.35 0.86 -19.34
C LEU A 163 3.31 2.05 -19.40
N ALA A 164 4.61 1.79 -19.34
CA ALA A 164 5.64 2.82 -19.39
C ALA A 164 5.61 3.62 -20.69
N ASP A 165 5.46 2.94 -21.83
CA ASP A 165 5.32 3.59 -23.15
C ASP A 165 4.05 4.45 -23.22
N ALA A 166 2.89 3.90 -22.83
CA ALA A 166 1.61 4.60 -22.86
C ALA A 166 1.60 5.85 -21.96
N LEU A 167 2.29 5.81 -20.82
CA LEU A 167 2.41 6.92 -19.86
C LEU A 167 3.65 7.79 -20.11
N ARG A 168 4.43 7.51 -21.16
CA ARG A 168 5.65 8.24 -21.53
C ARG A 168 6.69 8.28 -20.40
N ILE A 169 6.79 7.21 -19.63
CA ILE A 169 7.83 7.06 -18.62
C ILE A 169 9.16 6.84 -19.33
N PRO A 170 10.23 7.57 -18.97
CA PRO A 170 11.56 7.36 -19.55
C PRO A 170 12.02 5.90 -19.37
N ALA A 171 12.83 5.39 -20.31
CA ALA A 171 13.32 4.01 -20.27
C ALA A 171 14.20 3.69 -19.05
N ALA A 172 14.83 4.70 -18.46
CA ALA A 172 15.67 4.56 -17.28
C ALA A 172 15.41 5.71 -16.30
N PRO A 173 14.25 5.70 -15.59
CA PRO A 173 13.98 6.71 -14.57
C PRO A 173 14.92 6.49 -13.39
N ALA A 174 15.39 7.58 -12.78
CA ALA A 174 16.23 7.52 -11.59
C ALA A 174 15.54 8.19 -10.40
N VAL A 175 15.86 7.72 -9.19
CA VAL A 175 15.40 8.37 -7.95
C VAL A 175 15.85 9.83 -7.94
N GLY A 176 14.91 10.74 -7.68
CA GLY A 176 15.12 12.19 -7.73
C GLY A 176 14.73 12.84 -9.07
N ASP A 177 14.49 12.07 -10.12
CA ASP A 177 14.02 12.63 -11.40
C ASP A 177 12.61 13.20 -11.24
N ARG A 178 12.42 14.42 -11.79
CA ARG A 178 11.09 15.02 -11.93
C ARG A 178 10.44 14.53 -13.21
N MET A 179 9.21 14.02 -13.12
CA MET A 179 8.47 13.58 -14.30
C MET A 179 6.99 13.93 -14.23
N ALA A 180 6.41 14.15 -15.40
CA ALA A 180 4.97 14.10 -15.60
C ALA A 180 4.64 12.73 -16.20
N VAL A 181 3.75 12.02 -15.52
CA VAL A 181 3.25 10.71 -15.95
C VAL A 181 1.87 10.96 -16.54
N GLY A 182 1.67 10.64 -17.80
CA GLY A 182 0.36 10.84 -18.40
C GLY A 182 0.33 10.63 -19.89
N ALA A 183 -0.85 10.29 -20.35
CA ALA A 183 -1.25 10.27 -21.74
C ALA A 183 -2.27 11.38 -21.99
N PRO A 184 -2.54 11.78 -23.23
CA PRO A 184 -3.51 12.86 -23.53
C PRO A 184 -4.92 12.56 -23.02
N ASP A 185 -5.25 11.30 -22.82
CA ASP A 185 -6.53 10.74 -22.39
C ASP A 185 -6.51 10.15 -20.96
N ALA A 186 -5.40 10.32 -20.24
CA ALA A 186 -5.27 9.93 -18.84
C ALA A 186 -5.33 11.16 -17.91
N PRO A 187 -5.75 11.00 -16.63
CA PRO A 187 -5.62 12.07 -15.65
C PRO A 187 -4.16 12.49 -15.46
N ALA A 188 -3.94 13.75 -15.13
CA ALA A 188 -2.60 14.27 -14.89
C ALA A 188 -2.03 13.69 -13.58
N LEU A 189 -0.76 13.28 -13.64
CA LEU A 189 0.03 12.83 -12.50
C LEU A 189 1.46 13.31 -12.68
N ALA A 190 1.98 14.09 -11.74
CA ALA A 190 3.36 14.54 -11.81
C ALA A 190 4.02 14.56 -10.43
N GLY A 191 5.32 14.32 -10.40
CA GLY A 191 6.05 14.24 -9.14
C GLY A 191 7.53 13.91 -9.34
N THR A 192 8.17 13.59 -8.24
CA THR A 192 9.56 13.16 -8.19
C THR A 192 9.64 11.67 -7.92
N VAL A 193 10.48 10.97 -8.66
CA VAL A 193 10.72 9.53 -8.47
C VAL A 193 11.29 9.27 -7.08
N ALA A 194 10.57 8.51 -6.28
CA ALA A 194 10.96 8.09 -4.94
C ALA A 194 11.63 6.72 -4.93
N ASP A 195 11.21 5.83 -5.82
CA ASP A 195 11.80 4.49 -5.97
C ASP A 195 11.53 3.92 -7.36
N VAL A 196 12.45 3.07 -7.81
CA VAL A 196 12.36 2.30 -9.05
C VAL A 196 12.55 0.84 -8.72
N ALA A 197 11.47 0.08 -8.73
CA ALA A 197 11.48 -1.34 -8.40
C ALA A 197 11.23 -2.20 -9.64
N SER A 198 11.56 -3.48 -9.54
CA SER A 198 11.28 -4.47 -10.58
C SER A 198 9.78 -4.64 -10.90
N ARG A 199 8.91 -4.16 -10.01
CA ARG A 199 7.44 -4.24 -10.13
C ARG A 199 6.80 -2.92 -10.50
N GLY A 200 7.55 -1.81 -10.61
CA GLY A 200 6.97 -0.51 -10.93
C GLY A 200 7.77 0.69 -10.48
N LEU A 201 7.07 1.79 -10.32
CA LEU A 201 7.60 3.11 -10.05
C LEU A 201 6.82 3.76 -8.89
N ALA A 202 7.54 4.32 -7.92
CA ALA A 202 6.97 5.12 -6.84
C ALA A 202 7.32 6.60 -7.02
N LEU A 203 6.34 7.47 -6.80
CA LEU A 203 6.48 8.92 -6.91
C LEU A 203 6.04 9.61 -5.60
N VAL A 204 6.76 10.65 -5.22
CA VAL A 204 6.19 11.73 -4.40
C VAL A 204 5.60 12.74 -5.37
N VAL A 205 4.27 12.89 -5.36
CA VAL A 205 3.55 13.70 -6.34
C VAL A 205 3.19 15.08 -5.79
N ASP A 206 3.03 16.03 -6.67
CA ASP A 206 2.54 17.39 -6.40
C ASP A 206 1.38 17.78 -7.34
N GLU A 207 1.11 17.00 -8.39
CA GLU A 207 -0.06 17.11 -9.25
C GLU A 207 -0.78 15.74 -9.34
N PRO A 208 -2.11 15.70 -9.20
CA PRO A 208 -3.08 16.80 -9.06
C PRO A 208 -3.13 17.43 -7.66
N ALA A 209 -2.50 16.82 -6.66
CA ALA A 209 -2.35 17.28 -5.29
C ALA A 209 -1.11 16.67 -4.67
N PRO A 210 -0.56 17.25 -3.57
CA PRO A 210 0.55 16.62 -2.85
C PRO A 210 0.22 15.21 -2.40
N GLY A 211 1.15 14.26 -2.59
CA GLY A 211 0.89 12.88 -2.21
C GLY A 211 1.97 11.87 -2.60
N THR A 212 1.57 10.61 -2.63
CA THR A 212 2.36 9.52 -3.20
C THR A 212 1.56 8.78 -4.26
N ALA A 213 2.23 8.26 -5.27
CA ALA A 213 1.63 7.41 -6.29
C ALA A 213 2.54 6.23 -6.63
N PHE A 214 1.90 5.11 -6.96
CA PHE A 214 2.56 3.86 -7.31
C PHE A 214 1.97 3.33 -8.60
N LEU A 215 2.83 3.16 -9.60
CA LEU A 215 2.50 2.49 -10.84
C LEU A 215 3.08 1.09 -10.73
N ALA A 216 2.25 0.07 -10.70
CA ALA A 216 2.69 -1.30 -10.43
C ALA A 216 2.12 -2.30 -11.43
N VAL A 217 2.90 -3.35 -11.68
CA VAL A 217 2.46 -4.55 -12.40
C VAL A 217 2.72 -5.75 -11.49
N GLU A 218 1.65 -6.41 -11.08
CA GLU A 218 1.67 -7.45 -10.06
C GLU A 218 1.18 -8.79 -10.62
N GLY A 219 1.56 -9.86 -9.96
CA GLY A 219 1.29 -11.22 -10.39
C GLY A 219 2.43 -11.84 -11.20
N GLY A 220 2.52 -13.17 -11.12
CA GLY A 220 3.54 -13.97 -11.82
C GLY A 220 3.01 -14.70 -13.06
N GLY A 221 1.70 -14.55 -13.36
CA GLY A 221 1.01 -15.29 -14.41
C GLY A 221 0.72 -14.49 -15.68
N ASP A 222 -0.29 -14.93 -16.39
CA ASP A 222 -0.95 -14.28 -17.50
C ASP A 222 -2.46 -14.54 -17.35
N PRO A 223 -3.28 -13.52 -17.13
CA PRO A 223 -2.99 -12.09 -17.08
C PRO A 223 -2.29 -11.62 -15.80
N VAL A 224 -1.74 -10.41 -15.84
CA VAL A 224 -1.17 -9.68 -14.69
C VAL A 224 -2.06 -8.51 -14.29
N ASN A 225 -2.00 -8.10 -13.01
CA ASN A 225 -2.69 -6.92 -12.54
C ASN A 225 -1.84 -5.66 -12.76
N VAL A 226 -2.39 -4.67 -13.45
CA VAL A 226 -1.76 -3.35 -13.64
C VAL A 226 -2.54 -2.33 -12.82
N SER A 227 -1.85 -1.57 -11.99
CA SER A 227 -2.47 -0.64 -11.05
C SER A 227 -1.77 0.72 -11.00
N ILE A 228 -2.56 1.75 -10.69
CA ILE A 228 -2.08 3.10 -10.40
C ILE A 228 -2.70 3.52 -9.08
N TRP A 229 -1.97 3.35 -7.99
CA TRP A 229 -2.43 3.72 -6.66
C TRP A 229 -1.99 5.15 -6.34
N SER A 230 -2.86 5.91 -5.70
CA SER A 230 -2.53 7.24 -5.24
C SER A 230 -3.07 7.51 -3.85
N TYR A 231 -2.29 8.25 -3.07
CA TYR A 231 -2.62 8.72 -1.72
C TYR A 231 -2.37 10.23 -1.72
N LEU A 232 -3.44 11.01 -1.87
CA LEU A 232 -3.35 12.46 -2.01
C LEU A 232 -3.80 13.16 -0.73
N TYR A 233 -3.12 14.24 -0.37
CA TYR A 233 -3.29 14.96 0.89
C TYR A 233 -3.79 16.39 0.66
N GLY A 234 -4.27 17.00 1.76
CA GLY A 234 -4.70 18.37 1.78
C GLY A 234 -6.07 18.62 1.10
N PRO A 235 -6.42 19.88 0.86
CA PRO A 235 -7.74 20.27 0.35
C PRO A 235 -8.03 19.71 -1.05
N ASP A 236 -7.00 19.56 -1.87
CA ASP A 236 -7.11 19.01 -3.24
C ASP A 236 -6.98 17.49 -3.29
N GLY A 237 -6.78 16.82 -2.16
CA GLY A 237 -6.66 15.37 -2.07
C GLY A 237 -7.86 14.59 -2.61
N ALA A 238 -9.06 15.21 -2.62
CA ALA A 238 -10.25 14.67 -3.27
C ALA A 238 -10.07 14.35 -4.76
N ALA A 239 -9.02 14.88 -5.40
CA ALA A 239 -8.64 14.55 -6.77
C ALA A 239 -8.42 13.02 -6.96
N ALA A 240 -7.89 12.30 -5.96
CA ALA A 240 -7.74 10.87 -6.02
C ALA A 240 -9.04 10.15 -6.38
N ARG A 241 -10.13 10.45 -5.66
CA ARG A 241 -11.46 9.88 -5.89
C ARG A 241 -12.13 10.40 -7.16
N ARG A 242 -11.92 11.67 -7.48
CA ARG A 242 -12.45 12.28 -8.71
C ARG A 242 -11.87 11.60 -9.95
N ASP A 243 -10.58 11.32 -9.96
CA ASP A 243 -9.85 10.82 -11.13
C ASP A 243 -9.81 9.28 -11.20
N GLU A 244 -10.21 8.58 -10.13
CA GLU A 244 -10.21 7.11 -10.06
C GLU A 244 -11.01 6.43 -11.20
N PRO A 245 -12.24 6.86 -11.56
CA PRO A 245 -12.98 6.25 -12.67
C PRO A 245 -12.30 6.44 -14.03
N ALA A 246 -11.66 7.59 -14.24
CA ALA A 246 -10.94 7.86 -15.48
C ALA A 246 -9.68 6.98 -15.59
N TRP A 247 -8.92 6.82 -14.50
CA TRP A 247 -7.81 5.88 -14.45
C TRP A 247 -8.25 4.43 -14.66
N ALA A 248 -9.35 4.00 -14.03
CA ALA A 248 -9.88 2.65 -14.20
C ALA A 248 -10.28 2.37 -15.66
N SER A 249 -10.99 3.30 -16.30
CA SER A 249 -11.35 3.20 -17.72
C SER A 249 -10.11 3.17 -18.62
N TRP A 250 -9.15 4.06 -18.35
CA TRP A 250 -7.91 4.15 -19.12
C TRP A 250 -7.10 2.85 -19.06
N LEU A 251 -7.00 2.22 -17.89
CA LEU A 251 -6.33 0.93 -17.70
C LEU A 251 -7.09 -0.20 -18.40
N ALA A 252 -8.42 -0.25 -18.30
CA ALA A 252 -9.25 -1.30 -18.88
C ALA A 252 -9.22 -1.30 -20.42
N GLU A 253 -9.09 -0.14 -21.05
CA GLU A 253 -9.00 0.00 -22.52
C GLU A 253 -7.67 -0.52 -23.11
N ARG A 254 -6.67 -0.79 -22.30
CA ARG A 254 -5.31 -1.17 -22.69
C ARG A 254 -4.88 -2.56 -22.25
N GLY A 255 -5.78 -3.25 -21.52
CA GLY A 255 -5.62 -4.61 -21.00
C GLY A 255 -5.60 -5.73 -22.04
#